data_952623a4b4a754b6aa8ce8bb4e579ca8
#
_entry.id   952623a4b4a754b6aa8ce8bb4e579ca8
#
_cell.length_a   1.000
_cell.length_b   1.000
_cell.length_c   1.000
_cell.angle_alpha   90.00
_cell.angle_beta   90.00
_cell.angle_gamma   90.00
#
_symmetry.space_group_name_H-M   'P 1'
#
loop_
_entity.id
_entity.type
_entity.pdbx_description
1 polymer ?
#
loop_
_entity_poly.entity_id
_entity_poly.type
_entity_poly.pdbx_seq_one_letter_code
_entity_poly.pdbx_strand_id
1 'polypeptide(L)'
;MPVEKVIMVAQEEFLRKQVAQFLRKKRIDVAECGSIQEAHDYLGKGNFDLMLLDESLPDGSGPEFLVEVNLRPSKPMVVMMGAEGSVDTAVKCMSEGAFDYLLKPFSNEQVEIILRKTEQFAQMLNVNQFLTQQEAEDTENEILGGSPSTEQLRKLIRRVAQTDATVLIQGENGTGKE
;
A
#
# COMPACT_ATOMS: atom_id res chain seq x y z
N MET A 1 1.44 9.50 1.29
CA MET A 1 2.75 9.64 2.00
C MET A 1 3.83 9.68 0.94
N PRO A 2 4.87 10.49 1.09
CA PRO A 2 6.03 10.41 0.21
C PRO A 2 6.72 9.05 0.38
N VAL A 3 7.38 8.56 -0.67
CA VAL A 3 8.24 7.39 -0.58
C VAL A 3 9.51 7.80 0.17
N GLU A 4 9.76 7.18 1.33
CA GLU A 4 10.89 7.50 2.20
C GLU A 4 11.99 6.44 2.16
N LYS A 5 11.60 5.16 2.02
CA LYS A 5 12.51 4.02 2.07
C LYS A 5 12.34 3.11 0.86
N VAL A 6 13.41 2.91 0.12
CA VAL A 6 13.46 2.05 -1.06
C VAL A 6 14.49 0.94 -0.84
N ILE A 7 14.15 -0.28 -1.22
CA ILE A 7 15.09 -1.37 -1.33
C ILE A 7 15.36 -1.69 -2.80
N MET A 8 16.61 -1.67 -3.21
CA MET A 8 17.08 -1.98 -4.55
C MET A 8 17.76 -3.33 -4.56
N VAL A 9 17.17 -4.29 -5.27
CA VAL A 9 17.68 -5.66 -5.36
C VAL A 9 18.06 -5.95 -6.80
N ALA A 10 19.35 -5.94 -7.10
CA ALA A 10 19.86 -6.19 -8.46
C ALA A 10 21.29 -6.73 -8.42
N GLN A 11 21.61 -7.63 -9.35
CA GLN A 11 22.95 -8.21 -9.45
C GLN A 11 24.00 -7.16 -9.85
N GLU A 12 23.65 -6.25 -10.75
CA GLU A 12 24.58 -5.26 -11.30
C GLU A 12 24.89 -4.15 -10.29
N GLU A 13 26.11 -4.14 -9.74
CA GLU A 13 26.55 -3.14 -8.77
C GLU A 13 26.49 -1.69 -9.32
N PHE A 14 26.86 -1.51 -10.60
CA PHE A 14 26.83 -0.19 -11.25
C PHE A 14 25.41 0.37 -11.28
N LEU A 15 24.43 -0.45 -11.69
CA LEU A 15 23.02 -0.08 -11.72
C LEU A 15 22.50 0.28 -10.30
N ARG A 16 22.82 -0.56 -9.31
CA ARG A 16 22.43 -0.29 -7.91
C ARG A 16 22.93 1.07 -7.44
N LYS A 17 24.24 1.33 -7.62
CA LYS A 17 24.87 2.59 -7.19
C LYS A 17 24.30 3.81 -7.91
N GLN A 18 24.05 3.70 -9.22
CA GLN A 18 23.49 4.79 -10.01
C GLN A 18 22.09 5.17 -9.53
N VAL A 19 21.20 4.19 -9.38
CA VAL A 19 19.83 4.40 -8.91
C VAL A 19 19.81 4.87 -7.45
N ALA A 20 20.60 4.25 -6.58
CA ALA A 20 20.71 4.65 -5.18
C ALA A 20 21.21 6.11 -5.02
N GLN A 21 22.20 6.52 -5.81
CA GLN A 21 22.67 7.90 -5.81
C GLN A 21 21.57 8.89 -6.24
N PHE A 22 20.78 8.53 -7.27
CA PHE A 22 19.66 9.35 -7.73
C PHE A 22 18.59 9.49 -6.64
N LEU A 23 18.20 8.39 -6.00
CA LEU A 23 17.18 8.38 -4.95
C LEU A 23 17.64 9.15 -3.70
N ARG A 24 18.90 8.97 -3.28
CA ARG A 24 19.49 9.71 -2.14
C ARG A 24 19.54 11.23 -2.37
N LYS A 25 19.74 11.69 -3.61
CA LYS A 25 19.61 13.13 -3.95
C LYS A 25 18.19 13.67 -3.70
N LYS A 26 17.18 12.81 -3.77
CA LYS A 26 15.78 13.13 -3.44
C LYS A 26 15.44 12.92 -1.95
N ARG A 27 16.44 12.65 -1.09
CA ARG A 27 16.32 12.39 0.35
C ARG A 27 15.58 11.10 0.67
N ILE A 28 15.61 10.13 -0.22
CA ILE A 28 15.07 8.79 -0.03
C ILE A 28 16.17 7.90 0.55
N ASP A 29 15.86 7.17 1.61
CA ASP A 29 16.74 6.14 2.17
C ASP A 29 16.76 4.90 1.29
N VAL A 30 17.95 4.39 0.95
CA VAL A 30 18.09 3.28 0.01
C VAL A 30 18.94 2.18 0.58
N ALA A 31 18.36 0.99 0.73
CA ALA A 31 19.06 -0.25 0.95
C ALA A 31 19.46 -0.88 -0.40
N GLU A 32 20.71 -1.21 -0.56
CA GLU A 32 21.26 -1.83 -1.77
C GLU A 32 21.56 -3.30 -1.49
N CYS A 33 20.96 -4.19 -2.29
CA CYS A 33 21.09 -5.64 -2.16
C CYS A 33 21.57 -6.24 -3.48
N GLY A 34 22.57 -7.09 -3.44
CA GLY A 34 23.08 -7.84 -4.59
C GLY A 34 22.44 -9.20 -4.77
N SER A 35 21.63 -9.65 -3.79
CA SER A 35 21.06 -10.99 -3.73
C SER A 35 19.71 -10.99 -3.00
N ILE A 36 18.95 -12.08 -3.14
CA ILE A 36 17.70 -12.34 -2.40
C ILE A 36 18.00 -12.46 -0.90
N GLN A 37 19.09 -13.12 -0.54
CA GLN A 37 19.48 -13.30 0.87
C GLN A 37 19.72 -11.95 1.56
N GLU A 38 20.45 -11.03 0.92
CA GLU A 38 20.64 -9.68 1.47
C GLU A 38 19.29 -8.92 1.59
N ALA A 39 18.40 -9.09 0.60
CA ALA A 39 17.08 -8.47 0.65
C ALA A 39 16.24 -9.00 1.83
N HIS A 40 16.30 -10.30 2.12
CA HIS A 40 15.67 -10.89 3.31
C HIS A 40 16.17 -10.27 4.61
N ASP A 41 17.49 -10.07 4.73
CA ASP A 41 18.11 -9.49 5.91
C ASP A 41 17.63 -8.04 6.16
N TYR A 42 17.48 -7.26 5.10
CA TYR A 42 16.94 -5.89 5.19
C TYR A 42 15.44 -5.87 5.49
N LEU A 43 14.65 -6.71 4.81
CA LEU A 43 13.21 -6.83 5.05
C LEU A 43 12.87 -7.37 6.45
N GLY A 44 13.80 -8.10 7.07
CA GLY A 44 13.68 -8.53 8.47
C GLY A 44 13.95 -7.43 9.50
N LYS A 45 14.67 -6.37 9.12
CA LYS A 45 15.08 -5.28 10.01
C LYS A 45 14.19 -4.03 9.93
N GLY A 46 13.37 -3.92 8.88
CA GLY A 46 12.53 -2.75 8.70
C GLY A 46 11.56 -2.85 7.52
N ASN A 47 10.68 -1.86 7.43
CA ASN A 47 9.72 -1.75 6.35
C ASN A 47 10.26 -0.82 5.26
N PHE A 48 9.86 -1.10 4.04
CA PHE A 48 10.17 -0.32 2.85
C PHE A 48 8.87 0.04 2.12
N ASP A 49 8.86 1.21 1.48
CA ASP A 49 7.70 1.69 0.71
C ASP A 49 7.70 1.11 -0.71
N LEU A 50 8.89 0.99 -1.29
CA LEU A 50 9.10 0.53 -2.66
C LEU A 50 10.28 -0.44 -2.73
N MET A 51 10.13 -1.49 -3.52
CA MET A 51 11.19 -2.42 -3.90
C MET A 51 11.40 -2.34 -5.42
N LEU A 52 12.63 -2.12 -5.85
CA LEU A 52 13.08 -2.30 -7.23
C LEU A 52 13.77 -3.66 -7.30
N LEU A 53 13.17 -4.62 -8.01
CA LEU A 53 13.57 -6.03 -7.99
C LEU A 53 13.95 -6.50 -9.39
N ASP A 54 15.18 -6.95 -9.54
CA ASP A 54 15.68 -7.54 -10.79
C ASP A 54 15.07 -8.93 -11.03
N GLU A 55 14.78 -9.26 -12.27
CA GLU A 55 14.28 -10.59 -12.67
C GLU A 55 15.29 -11.70 -12.38
N SER A 56 16.58 -11.43 -12.59
CA SER A 56 17.66 -12.40 -12.42
C SER A 56 18.59 -11.98 -11.29
N LEU A 57 18.73 -12.83 -10.31
CA LEU A 57 19.60 -12.64 -9.15
C LEU A 57 20.56 -13.84 -9.03
N PRO A 58 21.74 -13.68 -8.41
CA PRO A 58 22.74 -14.74 -8.33
C PRO A 58 22.28 -15.96 -7.54
N ASP A 59 21.31 -15.78 -6.66
CA ASP A 59 20.80 -16.79 -5.73
C ASP A 59 19.34 -17.17 -5.97
N GLY A 60 18.70 -16.67 -7.07
CA GLY A 60 17.34 -17.05 -7.40
C GLY A 60 16.65 -16.20 -8.45
N SER A 61 15.37 -16.45 -8.60
CA SER A 61 14.47 -15.77 -9.55
C SER A 61 13.74 -14.61 -8.87
N GLY A 62 13.81 -13.41 -9.46
CA GLY A 62 13.07 -12.24 -8.99
C GLY A 62 11.55 -12.46 -8.95
N PRO A 63 10.93 -13.03 -10.00
CA PRO A 63 9.49 -13.35 -9.98
C PRO A 63 9.08 -14.30 -8.84
N GLU A 64 9.88 -15.31 -8.51
CA GLU A 64 9.60 -16.18 -7.37
C GLU A 64 9.70 -15.42 -6.04
N PHE A 65 10.71 -14.57 -5.92
CA PHE A 65 10.87 -13.71 -4.75
C PHE A 65 9.75 -12.67 -4.62
N LEU A 66 9.22 -12.14 -5.74
CA LEU A 66 8.03 -11.27 -5.75
C LEU A 66 6.83 -11.94 -5.06
N VAL A 67 6.55 -13.20 -5.41
CA VAL A 67 5.45 -13.98 -4.80
C VAL A 67 5.65 -14.09 -3.29
N GLU A 68 6.88 -14.38 -2.86
CA GLU A 68 7.22 -14.48 -1.44
C GLU A 68 7.04 -13.14 -0.70
N VAL A 69 7.53 -12.05 -1.28
CA VAL A 69 7.38 -10.69 -0.71
C VAL A 69 5.91 -10.32 -0.58
N ASN A 70 5.07 -10.71 -1.55
CA ASN A 70 3.64 -10.43 -1.54
C ASN A 70 2.85 -11.15 -0.42
N LEU A 71 3.40 -12.21 0.16
CA LEU A 71 2.81 -12.91 1.32
C LEU A 71 3.12 -12.23 2.66
N ARG A 72 4.00 -11.24 2.70
CA ARG A 72 4.37 -10.55 3.95
C ARG A 72 3.26 -9.61 4.41
N PRO A 73 3.01 -9.50 5.73
CA PRO A 73 2.00 -8.57 6.29
C PRO A 73 2.32 -7.10 5.96
N SER A 74 3.61 -6.73 6.03
CA SER A 74 4.10 -5.40 5.68
C SER A 74 5.01 -5.53 4.47
N LYS A 75 4.42 -5.39 3.28
CA LYS A 75 5.12 -5.54 2.01
C LYS A 75 5.34 -4.19 1.33
N PRO A 76 6.51 -3.97 0.71
CA PRO A 76 6.71 -2.84 -0.19
C PRO A 76 5.89 -3.00 -1.47
N MET A 77 5.62 -1.91 -2.18
CA MET A 77 5.23 -2.00 -3.58
C MET A 77 6.42 -2.49 -4.40
N VAL A 78 6.24 -3.54 -5.18
CA VAL A 78 7.34 -4.16 -5.93
C VAL A 78 7.26 -3.75 -7.40
N VAL A 79 8.34 -3.17 -7.91
CA VAL A 79 8.55 -2.89 -9.32
C VAL A 79 9.62 -3.83 -9.84
N MET A 80 9.24 -4.65 -10.80
CA MET A 80 10.17 -5.56 -11.44
C MET A 80 11.06 -4.83 -12.44
N MET A 81 12.31 -5.24 -12.54
CA MET A 81 13.27 -4.73 -13.53
C MET A 81 13.75 -5.89 -14.39
N GLY A 82 13.56 -5.80 -15.70
CA GLY A 82 14.00 -6.83 -16.64
C GLY A 82 14.71 -6.28 -17.85
N ALA A 83 15.62 -7.09 -18.43
CA ALA A 83 16.23 -6.83 -19.71
C ALA A 83 15.32 -7.40 -20.80
N GLU A 84 15.02 -6.65 -21.84
CA GLU A 84 14.20 -7.03 -23.01
C GLU A 84 13.18 -8.17 -22.72
N GLY A 85 12.28 -7.90 -21.79
CA GLY A 85 11.27 -8.88 -21.40
C GLY A 85 10.28 -9.09 -22.53
N SER A 86 9.93 -10.33 -22.80
CA SER A 86 8.73 -10.59 -23.57
C SER A 86 7.54 -9.93 -22.85
N VAL A 87 6.58 -9.42 -23.60
CA VAL A 87 5.33 -8.91 -23.03
C VAL A 87 4.72 -9.92 -22.05
N ASP A 88 4.92 -11.20 -22.31
CA ASP A 88 4.45 -12.32 -21.48
C ASP A 88 5.08 -12.31 -20.08
N THR A 89 6.38 -12.02 -19.95
CA THR A 89 7.04 -11.94 -18.63
C THR A 89 6.51 -10.77 -17.81
N ALA A 90 6.37 -9.60 -18.43
CA ALA A 90 5.80 -8.44 -17.75
C ALA A 90 4.36 -8.70 -17.30
N VAL A 91 3.51 -9.28 -18.17
CA VAL A 91 2.13 -9.66 -17.83
C VAL A 91 2.10 -10.67 -16.68
N LYS A 92 3.00 -11.65 -16.68
CA LYS A 92 3.11 -12.63 -15.61
C LYS A 92 3.47 -11.96 -14.28
N CYS A 93 4.51 -11.12 -14.25
CA CYS A 93 4.89 -10.39 -13.02
C CYS A 93 3.74 -9.50 -12.51
N MET A 94 3.02 -8.82 -13.39
CA MET A 94 1.86 -8.02 -13.00
C MET A 94 0.73 -8.89 -12.41
N SER A 95 0.47 -10.07 -12.98
CA SER A 95 -0.53 -11.02 -12.45
C SER A 95 -0.13 -11.61 -11.09
N GLU A 96 1.17 -11.71 -10.82
CA GLU A 96 1.74 -12.16 -9.55
C GLU A 96 1.82 -11.05 -8.49
N GLY A 97 1.36 -9.83 -8.83
CA GLY A 97 1.21 -8.73 -7.90
C GLY A 97 2.36 -7.73 -7.89
N ALA A 98 3.14 -7.64 -8.97
CA ALA A 98 4.02 -6.50 -9.19
C ALA A 98 3.20 -5.21 -9.35
N PHE A 99 3.70 -4.12 -8.79
CA PHE A 99 3.09 -2.80 -8.93
C PHE A 99 3.33 -2.20 -10.32
N ASP A 100 4.53 -2.40 -10.86
CA ASP A 100 4.91 -1.94 -12.21
C ASP A 100 6.09 -2.78 -12.72
N TYR A 101 6.44 -2.58 -14.00
CA TYR A 101 7.57 -3.25 -14.65
C TYR A 101 8.43 -2.22 -15.38
N LEU A 102 9.75 -2.25 -15.15
CA LEU A 102 10.72 -1.33 -15.70
C LEU A 102 11.70 -2.05 -16.63
N LEU A 103 11.70 -1.68 -17.90
CA LEU A 103 12.56 -2.29 -18.91
C LEU A 103 13.96 -1.69 -18.85
N LYS A 104 14.98 -2.53 -18.78
CA LYS A 104 16.39 -2.11 -18.88
C LYS A 104 16.82 -1.98 -20.37
N PRO A 105 17.62 -0.97 -20.73
CA PRO A 105 18.12 0.11 -19.88
C PRO A 105 17.06 1.19 -19.62
N PHE A 106 16.99 1.71 -18.41
CA PHE A 106 16.05 2.77 -18.02
C PHE A 106 16.77 4.03 -17.54
N SER A 107 16.07 5.15 -17.64
CA SER A 107 16.58 6.46 -17.22
C SER A 107 16.12 6.84 -15.81
N ASN A 108 16.76 7.85 -15.22
CA ASN A 108 16.33 8.41 -13.93
C ASN A 108 14.91 8.99 -13.99
N GLU A 109 14.48 9.52 -15.14
CA GLU A 109 13.12 10.03 -15.35
C GLU A 109 12.06 8.92 -15.23
N GLN A 110 12.39 7.71 -15.72
CA GLN A 110 11.49 6.55 -15.58
C GLN A 110 11.38 6.12 -14.11
N VAL A 111 12.48 6.12 -13.36
CA VAL A 111 12.45 5.88 -11.92
C VAL A 111 11.62 6.95 -11.20
N GLU A 112 11.70 8.21 -11.62
CA GLU A 112 10.90 9.29 -11.05
C GLU A 112 9.39 9.12 -11.32
N ILE A 113 9.02 8.64 -12.50
CA ILE A 113 7.63 8.30 -12.83
C ILE A 113 7.11 7.21 -11.90
N ILE A 114 7.92 6.17 -11.65
CA ILE A 114 7.59 5.10 -10.70
C ILE A 114 7.35 5.66 -9.31
N LEU A 115 8.24 6.50 -8.79
CA LEU A 115 8.08 7.12 -7.48
C LEU A 115 6.75 7.88 -7.38
N ARG A 116 6.42 8.71 -8.37
CA ARG A 116 5.14 9.46 -8.39
C ARG A 116 3.92 8.53 -8.40
N LYS A 117 3.95 7.47 -9.21
CA LYS A 117 2.87 6.47 -9.25
C LYS A 117 2.69 5.81 -7.88
N THR A 118 3.81 5.42 -7.24
CA THR A 118 3.82 4.80 -5.91
C THR A 118 3.20 5.73 -4.86
N GLU A 119 3.59 7.00 -4.84
CA GLU A 119 3.05 8.01 -3.93
C GLU A 119 1.54 8.24 -4.12
N GLN A 120 1.09 8.35 -5.37
CA GLN A 120 -0.32 8.50 -5.70
C GLN A 120 -1.15 7.30 -5.24
N PHE A 121 -0.65 6.10 -5.46
CA PHE A 121 -1.31 4.87 -5.04
C PHE A 121 -1.40 4.76 -3.50
N ALA A 122 -0.30 5.09 -2.78
CA ALA A 122 -0.29 5.12 -1.33
C ALA A 122 -1.30 6.15 -0.76
N GLN A 123 -1.46 7.31 -1.42
CA GLN A 123 -2.47 8.30 -1.05
C GLN A 123 -3.89 7.77 -1.23
N MET A 124 -4.18 7.08 -2.35
CA MET A 124 -5.49 6.47 -2.59
C MET A 124 -5.84 5.42 -1.55
N LEU A 125 -4.88 4.57 -1.14
CA LEU A 125 -5.09 3.57 -0.10
C LEU A 125 -5.41 4.20 1.25
N ASN A 126 -4.73 5.28 1.63
CA ASN A 126 -4.99 5.99 2.88
C ASN A 126 -6.39 6.62 2.89
N VAL A 127 -6.83 7.24 1.79
CA VAL A 127 -8.19 7.81 1.69
C VAL A 127 -9.25 6.71 1.85
N ASN A 128 -9.06 5.56 1.21
CA ASN A 128 -9.99 4.44 1.35
C ASN A 128 -10.04 3.91 2.79
N GLN A 129 -8.90 3.81 3.49
CA GLN A 129 -8.87 3.40 4.90
C GLN A 129 -9.60 4.40 5.79
N PHE A 130 -9.45 5.70 5.56
CA PHE A 130 -10.19 6.73 6.29
C PHE A 130 -11.70 6.63 6.10
N LEU A 131 -12.15 6.42 4.85
CA LEU A 131 -13.57 6.26 4.55
C LEU A 131 -14.15 4.99 5.18
N THR A 132 -13.42 3.87 5.13
CA THR A 132 -13.85 2.60 5.73
C THR A 132 -13.87 2.68 7.27
N GLN A 133 -12.96 3.43 7.89
CA GLN A 133 -12.97 3.67 9.34
C GLN A 133 -14.15 4.56 9.75
N GLN A 134 -14.48 5.60 8.99
CA GLN A 134 -15.68 6.41 9.25
C GLN A 134 -16.96 5.60 9.09
N GLU A 135 -17.05 4.72 8.08
CA GLU A 135 -18.20 3.83 7.93
C GLU A 135 -18.29 2.79 9.07
N ALA A 136 -17.17 2.33 9.63
CA ALA A 136 -17.12 1.42 10.77
C ALA A 136 -17.52 2.15 12.08
N GLU A 137 -17.04 3.36 12.31
CA GLU A 137 -17.44 4.20 13.46
C GLU A 137 -18.92 4.60 13.38
N ASP A 138 -19.44 4.88 12.19
CA ASP A 138 -20.87 5.12 11.97
C ASP A 138 -21.72 3.87 12.26
N THR A 139 -21.17 2.67 12.01
CA THR A 139 -21.85 1.38 12.28
C THR A 139 -21.83 1.03 13.78
N GLU A 140 -20.78 1.37 14.52
CA GLU A 140 -20.72 1.18 15.99
C GLU A 140 -21.71 2.09 16.73
N ASN A 141 -22.03 3.26 16.16
CA ASN A 141 -23.03 4.19 16.71
C ASN A 141 -24.46 3.90 16.19
N GLU A 142 -24.65 2.84 15.41
CA GLU A 142 -25.98 2.51 14.90
C GLU A 142 -26.85 1.81 15.96
N ILE A 143 -28.08 2.32 16.13
CA ILE A 143 -29.05 1.69 17.02
C ILE A 143 -29.35 0.28 16.52
N LEU A 144 -28.90 -0.74 17.27
CA LEU A 144 -29.09 -2.14 16.93
C LEU A 144 -30.54 -2.59 17.13
N GLY A 145 -31.11 -3.28 16.15
CA GLY A 145 -32.44 -3.88 16.24
C GLY A 145 -33.22 -3.78 14.93
N GLY A 146 -33.98 -4.83 14.59
CA GLY A 146 -34.82 -4.93 13.38
C GLY A 146 -36.32 -4.80 13.65
N SER A 147 -36.73 -4.33 14.85
CA SER A 147 -38.16 -4.20 15.16
C SER A 147 -38.78 -2.97 14.45
N PRO A 148 -40.07 -2.98 14.15
CA PRO A 148 -40.78 -1.83 13.57
C PRO A 148 -40.61 -0.54 14.39
N SER A 149 -40.51 -0.64 15.70
CA SER A 149 -40.27 0.48 16.61
C SER A 149 -38.86 1.05 16.49
N THR A 150 -37.84 0.20 16.30
CA THR A 150 -36.46 0.63 16.07
C THR A 150 -36.31 1.34 14.72
N GLU A 151 -36.98 0.88 13.68
CA GLU A 151 -37.00 1.57 12.40
C GLU A 151 -37.67 2.95 12.44
N GLN A 152 -38.74 3.07 13.20
CA GLN A 152 -39.39 4.37 13.42
C GLN A 152 -38.48 5.33 14.19
N LEU A 153 -37.78 4.82 15.20
CA LEU A 153 -36.80 5.59 15.96
C LEU A 153 -35.67 6.11 15.07
N ARG A 154 -35.05 5.26 14.22
CA ARG A 154 -34.03 5.67 13.25
C ARG A 154 -34.53 6.77 12.30
N LYS A 155 -35.75 6.64 11.78
CA LYS A 155 -36.35 7.67 10.92
C LYS A 155 -36.54 9.00 11.65
N LEU A 156 -36.93 8.94 12.92
CA LEU A 156 -37.12 10.14 13.75
C LEU A 156 -35.78 10.82 14.02
N ILE A 157 -34.75 10.06 14.41
CA ILE A 157 -33.40 10.58 14.66
C ILE A 157 -32.85 11.28 13.42
N ARG A 158 -32.87 10.63 12.23
CA ARG A 158 -32.42 11.24 10.97
C ARG A 158 -33.13 12.55 10.63
N ARG A 159 -34.39 12.66 10.99
CA ARG A 159 -35.19 13.87 10.74
C ARG A 159 -34.84 15.00 11.70
N VAL A 160 -34.60 14.69 12.96
CA VAL A 160 -34.28 15.67 14.00
C VAL A 160 -32.81 16.10 13.93
N ALA A 161 -31.88 15.21 13.55
CA ALA A 161 -30.47 15.51 13.38
C ALA A 161 -30.19 16.60 12.30
N GLN A 162 -31.15 16.87 11.43
CA GLN A 162 -31.06 17.97 10.43
C GLN A 162 -31.57 19.33 10.96
N THR A 163 -31.92 19.42 12.22
CA THR A 163 -32.48 20.64 12.85
C THR A 163 -31.73 21.00 14.12
N ASP A 164 -31.74 22.28 14.51
CA ASP A 164 -31.18 22.76 15.79
C ASP A 164 -32.15 22.57 16.99
N ALA A 165 -33.10 21.65 16.88
CA ALA A 165 -34.11 21.42 17.91
C ALA A 165 -33.52 20.66 19.10
N THR A 166 -33.87 21.07 20.31
CA THR A 166 -33.55 20.31 21.55
C THR A 166 -34.37 19.03 21.61
N VAL A 167 -33.71 17.90 21.77
CA VAL A 167 -34.35 16.57 21.86
C VAL A 167 -34.26 15.99 23.26
N LEU A 168 -35.40 15.56 23.81
CA LEU A 168 -35.42 14.83 25.05
C LEU A 168 -35.57 13.33 24.78
N ILE A 169 -34.58 12.54 25.20
CA ILE A 169 -34.59 11.07 25.08
C ILE A 169 -35.09 10.46 26.42
N GLN A 170 -36.19 9.71 26.36
CA GLN A 170 -36.75 8.99 27.48
C GLN A 170 -36.76 7.49 27.21
N GLY A 171 -36.48 6.71 28.25
CA GLY A 171 -36.51 5.24 28.19
C GLY A 171 -36.20 4.62 29.54
N GLU A 172 -36.43 3.32 29.69
CA GLU A 172 -36.14 2.56 30.92
C GLU A 172 -34.63 2.51 31.21
N ASN A 173 -34.23 2.18 32.43
CA ASN A 173 -32.84 2.03 32.80
C ASN A 173 -32.19 0.87 32.00
N GLY A 174 -30.99 1.10 31.48
CA GLY A 174 -30.25 0.09 30.67
C GLY A 174 -30.60 0.05 29.19
N THR A 175 -31.32 1.01 28.62
CA THR A 175 -31.70 1.06 27.22
C THR A 175 -30.69 1.82 26.33
N GLY A 176 -29.47 2.13 26.81
CA GLY A 176 -28.42 2.77 26.00
C GLY A 176 -28.75 4.20 25.59
N LYS A 177 -29.12 5.06 26.56
CA LYS A 177 -29.44 6.48 26.32
C LYS A 177 -28.20 7.40 26.33
N GLU A 178 -27.03 6.89 26.02
CA GLU A 178 -25.78 7.66 25.95
C GLU A 178 -25.58 8.33 24.60
#